data_1a707d6569828096125b29dd01bc1b05
#
_entry.id   1a707d6569828096125b29dd01bc1b05
#
_cell.length_a   1.000
_cell.length_b   1.000
_cell.length_c   1.000
_cell.angle_alpha   90.00
_cell.angle_beta   90.00
_cell.angle_gamma   90.00
#
_symmetry.space_group_name_H-M   'P 1'
#
loop_
_entity.id
_entity.type
_entity.pdbx_description
1 polymer ?
#
loop_
_entity_poly.entity_id
_entity_poly.type
_entity_poly.pdbx_seq_one_letter_code
_entity_poly.pdbx_strand_id
1 'polypeptide(L)'
;MFSVIFDMDGTLLDTQRICVPAWEESGKKQGFEGLGKLVYDLCGASEPTWTQVLIDNCPNIDVPTFKNDFRQYIIDNCEIKYMKGAHELLEFLKQHNIKMAIASGSSKETVLHHLNEVGATHYFSALVGGKDIKNGKPAPDIFLKAASLIDADPKDCFVFEDSPQGIMAGFKAGMKCIGVPDIAKFSDEIKQMEYAELESLDQAIEIFTKLID
;
A
#
# COMPACT_ATOMS: atom_id res chain seq x y z
N MET A 1 16.35 -14.79 11.51
CA MET A 1 16.54 -13.84 10.36
C MET A 1 15.16 -13.28 10.04
N PHE A 2 14.98 -11.98 9.96
CA PHE A 2 13.69 -11.36 9.68
C PHE A 2 13.38 -11.31 8.17
N SER A 3 12.12 -11.02 7.83
CA SER A 3 11.65 -10.77 6.46
C SER A 3 10.89 -9.44 6.41
N VAL A 4 10.72 -8.87 5.22
CA VAL A 4 10.06 -7.58 5.06
C VAL A 4 8.91 -7.71 4.05
N ILE A 5 7.73 -7.19 4.41
CA ILE A 5 6.56 -7.15 3.56
C ILE A 5 6.18 -5.68 3.38
N PHE A 6 6.09 -5.24 2.14
CA PHE A 6 5.71 -3.87 1.80
C PHE A 6 4.26 -3.82 1.33
N ASP A 7 3.51 -2.86 1.83
CA ASP A 7 2.45 -2.31 1.02
C ASP A 7 3.06 -1.57 -0.19
N MET A 8 2.27 -1.35 -1.24
CA MET A 8 2.77 -0.72 -2.46
C MET A 8 2.33 0.74 -2.58
N ASP A 9 1.04 0.98 -2.56
CA ASP A 9 0.43 2.24 -2.95
C ASP A 9 0.54 3.29 -1.83
N GLY A 10 1.37 4.31 -2.00
CA GLY A 10 1.67 5.31 -0.96
C GLY A 10 2.78 4.90 0.02
N THR A 11 3.20 3.63 0.00
CA THR A 11 4.29 3.10 0.83
C THR A 11 5.58 2.93 0.03
N LEU A 12 5.59 2.02 -0.93
CA LEU A 12 6.77 1.77 -1.78
C LEU A 12 6.82 2.71 -2.99
N LEU A 13 5.65 2.99 -3.57
CA LEU A 13 5.46 3.78 -4.79
C LEU A 13 4.52 4.96 -4.55
N ASP A 14 4.86 6.12 -5.13
CA ASP A 14 4.03 7.34 -5.08
C ASP A 14 2.87 7.23 -6.07
N THR A 15 1.88 6.43 -5.70
CA THR A 15 0.68 6.13 -6.51
C THR A 15 -0.62 6.62 -5.88
N GLN A 16 -0.59 7.11 -4.64
CA GLN A 16 -1.81 7.59 -3.96
C GLN A 16 -2.14 9.04 -4.28
N ARG A 17 -1.16 9.91 -4.40
CA ARG A 17 -1.39 11.35 -4.62
C ARG A 17 -2.13 11.64 -5.91
N ILE A 18 -1.89 10.86 -6.97
CA ILE A 18 -2.59 10.97 -8.24
C ILE A 18 -4.07 10.57 -8.14
N CYS A 19 -4.43 9.73 -7.15
CA CYS A 19 -5.82 9.32 -6.95
C CYS A 19 -6.73 10.51 -6.60
N VAL A 20 -6.21 11.52 -5.89
CA VAL A 20 -6.99 12.71 -5.51
C VAL A 20 -7.53 13.45 -6.74
N PRO A 21 -6.70 13.95 -7.67
CA PRO A 21 -7.20 14.58 -8.89
C PRO A 21 -7.93 13.60 -9.80
N ALA A 22 -7.55 12.32 -9.83
CA ALA A 22 -8.23 11.31 -10.65
C ALA A 22 -9.69 11.10 -10.20
N TRP A 23 -9.95 11.03 -8.89
CA TRP A 23 -11.32 10.94 -8.36
C TRP A 23 -12.13 12.20 -8.66
N GLU A 24 -11.52 13.36 -8.49
CA GLU A 24 -12.16 14.64 -8.76
C GLU A 24 -12.58 14.76 -10.22
N GLU A 25 -11.68 14.49 -11.16
CA GLU A 25 -11.95 14.62 -12.58
C GLU A 25 -12.92 13.54 -13.09
N SER A 26 -12.83 12.32 -12.58
CA SER A 26 -13.78 11.24 -12.92
C SER A 26 -15.20 11.55 -12.41
N GLY A 27 -15.30 12.16 -11.22
CA GLY A 27 -16.59 12.61 -10.69
C GLY A 27 -17.20 13.74 -11.49
N LYS A 28 -16.42 14.77 -11.85
CA LYS A 28 -16.87 15.92 -12.65
C LYS A 28 -17.46 15.50 -13.99
N LYS A 29 -16.94 14.49 -14.65
CA LYS A 29 -17.49 13.95 -15.90
C LYS A 29 -18.93 13.44 -15.76
N GLN A 30 -19.35 13.09 -14.55
CA GLN A 30 -20.70 12.63 -14.23
C GLN A 30 -21.51 13.66 -13.40
N GLY A 31 -20.99 14.88 -13.27
CA GLY A 31 -21.67 15.99 -12.57
C GLY A 31 -21.48 16.00 -11.05
N PHE A 32 -20.50 15.26 -10.51
CA PHE A 32 -20.16 15.25 -9.09
C PHE A 32 -18.86 16.00 -8.84
N GLU A 33 -18.84 16.90 -7.84
CA GLU A 33 -17.66 17.66 -7.44
C GLU A 33 -17.23 17.29 -6.02
N GLY A 34 -15.95 17.50 -5.72
CA GLY A 34 -15.39 17.30 -4.38
C GLY A 34 -15.08 15.85 -4.03
N LEU A 35 -15.12 14.93 -4.98
CA LEU A 35 -14.86 13.50 -4.74
C LEU A 35 -13.39 13.22 -4.39
N GLY A 36 -12.47 14.05 -4.85
CA GLY A 36 -11.05 13.91 -4.50
C GLY A 36 -10.78 13.92 -2.99
N LYS A 37 -11.64 14.56 -2.20
CA LYS A 37 -11.51 14.60 -0.73
C LYS A 37 -11.75 13.24 -0.07
N LEU A 38 -12.55 12.37 -0.69
CA LEU A 38 -12.84 11.04 -0.15
C LEU A 38 -11.61 10.14 -0.15
N VAL A 39 -10.65 10.40 -1.03
CA VAL A 39 -9.42 9.61 -1.16
C VAL A 39 -8.63 9.56 0.14
N TYR A 40 -8.60 10.67 0.91
CA TYR A 40 -7.85 10.73 2.18
C TYR A 40 -8.38 9.75 3.24
N ASP A 41 -9.69 9.51 3.24
CA ASP A 41 -10.33 8.56 4.17
C ASP A 41 -10.30 7.11 3.66
N LEU A 42 -9.95 6.94 2.38
CA LEU A 42 -9.94 5.65 1.67
C LEU A 42 -8.54 5.06 1.50
N CYS A 43 -7.50 5.69 2.05
CA CYS A 43 -6.13 5.16 1.98
C CYS A 43 -6.08 3.73 2.51
N GLY A 44 -5.51 2.81 1.73
CA GLY A 44 -5.44 1.39 2.05
C GLY A 44 -6.75 0.61 1.93
N ALA A 45 -7.87 1.27 1.57
CA ALA A 45 -9.15 0.59 1.41
C ALA A 45 -9.19 -0.31 0.16
N SER A 46 -9.87 -1.45 0.29
CA SER A 46 -10.10 -2.36 -0.83
C SER A 46 -11.07 -1.77 -1.86
N GLU A 47 -11.00 -2.26 -3.11
CA GLU A 47 -11.90 -1.82 -4.18
C GLU A 47 -13.41 -1.94 -3.81
N PRO A 48 -13.89 -3.01 -3.18
CA PRO A 48 -15.28 -3.07 -2.72
C PRO A 48 -15.63 -1.97 -1.73
N THR A 49 -14.72 -1.66 -0.78
CA THR A 49 -14.93 -0.64 0.24
C THR A 49 -15.05 0.76 -0.36
N TRP A 50 -14.09 1.17 -1.19
CA TRP A 50 -14.16 2.50 -1.79
C TRP A 50 -15.29 2.63 -2.82
N THR A 51 -15.67 1.53 -3.48
CA THR A 51 -16.83 1.51 -4.37
C THR A 51 -18.13 1.79 -3.59
N GLN A 52 -18.29 1.19 -2.41
CA GLN A 52 -19.46 1.45 -1.58
C GLN A 52 -19.52 2.91 -1.11
N VAL A 53 -18.37 3.45 -0.65
CA VAL A 53 -18.28 4.87 -0.27
C VAL A 53 -18.62 5.80 -1.44
N LEU A 54 -18.17 5.48 -2.65
CA LEU A 54 -18.53 6.23 -3.85
C LEU A 54 -20.05 6.25 -4.10
N ILE A 55 -20.71 5.09 -4.01
CA ILE A 55 -22.17 4.96 -4.19
C ILE A 55 -22.93 5.74 -3.10
N ASP A 56 -22.50 5.64 -1.86
CA ASP A 56 -23.15 6.31 -0.72
C ASP A 56 -23.08 7.85 -0.82
N ASN A 57 -21.99 8.38 -1.39
CA ASN A 57 -21.80 9.82 -1.57
C ASN A 57 -22.36 10.35 -2.91
N CYS A 58 -22.55 9.48 -3.90
CA CYS A 58 -22.96 9.85 -5.26
C CYS A 58 -24.14 8.99 -5.73
N PRO A 59 -25.36 9.29 -5.32
CA PRO A 59 -26.54 8.58 -5.81
C PRO A 59 -26.63 8.65 -7.33
N ASN A 60 -26.85 7.50 -7.98
CA ASN A 60 -26.94 7.33 -9.44
C ASN A 60 -25.63 7.50 -10.23
N ILE A 61 -24.46 7.48 -9.58
CA ILE A 61 -23.19 7.43 -10.30
C ILE A 61 -23.08 6.12 -11.09
N ASP A 62 -22.63 6.20 -12.33
CA ASP A 62 -22.26 5.01 -13.11
C ASP A 62 -20.86 4.55 -12.67
N VAL A 63 -20.84 3.58 -11.75
CA VAL A 63 -19.58 3.04 -11.19
C VAL A 63 -18.65 2.45 -12.24
N PRO A 64 -19.11 1.66 -13.23
CA PRO A 64 -18.26 1.17 -14.32
C PRO A 64 -17.59 2.31 -15.09
N THR A 65 -18.33 3.34 -15.48
CA THR A 65 -17.79 4.51 -16.17
C THR A 65 -16.81 5.27 -15.29
N PHE A 66 -17.14 5.51 -14.00
CA PHE A 66 -16.21 6.15 -13.05
C PHE A 66 -14.87 5.39 -12.96
N LYS A 67 -14.92 4.07 -12.79
CA LYS A 67 -13.71 3.23 -12.71
C LYS A 67 -12.86 3.29 -13.97
N ASN A 68 -13.51 3.36 -15.13
CA ASN A 68 -12.80 3.48 -16.40
C ASN A 68 -12.13 4.85 -16.55
N ASP A 69 -12.85 5.92 -16.24
CA ASP A 69 -12.31 7.29 -16.28
C ASP A 69 -11.18 7.48 -15.27
N PHE A 70 -11.34 6.96 -14.04
CA PHE A 70 -10.31 6.97 -13.01
C PHE A 70 -9.03 6.26 -13.50
N ARG A 71 -9.18 5.05 -14.04
CA ARG A 71 -8.03 4.30 -14.58
C ARG A 71 -7.36 5.05 -15.74
N GLN A 72 -8.15 5.60 -16.66
CA GLN A 72 -7.62 6.33 -17.81
C GLN A 72 -6.86 7.59 -17.34
N TYR A 73 -7.41 8.31 -16.37
CA TYR A 73 -6.73 9.48 -15.82
C TYR A 73 -5.35 9.12 -15.22
N ILE A 74 -5.26 8.01 -14.49
CA ILE A 74 -3.99 7.54 -13.94
C ILE A 74 -3.01 7.19 -15.05
N ILE A 75 -3.44 6.45 -16.07
CA ILE A 75 -2.58 6.08 -17.23
C ILE A 75 -2.03 7.33 -17.92
N ASP A 76 -2.87 8.34 -18.09
CA ASP A 76 -2.50 9.55 -18.86
C ASP A 76 -1.63 10.54 -18.05
N ASN A 77 -1.69 10.50 -16.71
CA ASN A 77 -1.13 11.57 -15.87
C ASN A 77 -0.18 11.08 -14.76
N CYS A 78 -0.13 9.77 -14.46
CA CYS A 78 0.73 9.24 -13.41
C CYS A 78 2.07 8.78 -13.99
N GLU A 79 3.15 9.30 -13.45
CA GLU A 79 4.48 8.73 -13.57
C GLU A 79 4.78 7.96 -12.30
N ILE A 80 4.89 6.63 -12.41
CA ILE A 80 5.17 5.78 -11.24
C ILE A 80 6.60 6.03 -10.77
N LYS A 81 6.74 6.41 -9.50
CA LYS A 81 8.03 6.67 -8.86
C LYS A 81 8.12 5.97 -7.51
N TYR A 82 9.34 5.72 -7.08
CA TYR A 82 9.58 5.29 -5.71
C TYR A 82 9.19 6.37 -4.70
N MET A 83 8.63 5.95 -3.57
CA MET A 83 8.60 6.80 -2.38
C MET A 83 10.03 7.06 -1.88
N LYS A 84 10.20 8.15 -1.12
CA LYS A 84 11.51 8.57 -0.63
C LYS A 84 12.19 7.46 0.17
N GLY A 85 13.42 7.13 -0.25
CA GLY A 85 14.25 6.12 0.41
C GLY A 85 13.89 4.66 0.09
N ALA A 86 12.88 4.42 -0.78
CA ALA A 86 12.43 3.08 -1.11
C ALA A 86 13.50 2.27 -1.86
N HIS A 87 14.11 2.87 -2.86
CA HIS A 87 15.14 2.18 -3.65
C HIS A 87 16.36 1.83 -2.80
N GLU A 88 16.82 2.76 -1.95
CA GLU A 88 17.94 2.56 -1.04
C GLU A 88 17.68 1.43 -0.05
N LEU A 89 16.46 1.37 0.51
CA LEU A 89 16.06 0.30 1.41
C LEU A 89 16.01 -1.06 0.69
N LEU A 90 15.42 -1.13 -0.52
CA LEU A 90 15.36 -2.35 -1.30
C LEU A 90 16.75 -2.91 -1.62
N GLU A 91 17.69 -2.05 -2.02
CA GLU A 91 19.08 -2.43 -2.28
C GLU A 91 19.77 -2.95 -1.01
N PHE A 92 19.58 -2.25 0.13
CA PHE A 92 20.12 -2.69 1.42
C PHE A 92 19.60 -4.09 1.79
N LEU A 93 18.29 -4.31 1.74
CA LEU A 93 17.67 -5.60 2.08
C LEU A 93 18.16 -6.74 1.16
N LYS A 94 18.28 -6.46 -0.15
CA LYS A 94 18.81 -7.41 -1.12
C LYS A 94 20.26 -7.78 -0.85
N GLN A 95 21.12 -6.81 -0.55
CA GLN A 95 22.53 -7.05 -0.22
C GLN A 95 22.70 -7.96 1.02
N HIS A 96 21.76 -7.89 1.96
CA HIS A 96 21.75 -8.72 3.18
C HIS A 96 20.92 -10.00 3.03
N ASN A 97 20.46 -10.34 1.82
CA ASN A 97 19.65 -11.55 1.53
C ASN A 97 18.36 -11.62 2.37
N ILE A 98 17.78 -10.48 2.74
CA ILE A 98 16.50 -10.42 3.43
C ILE A 98 15.37 -10.70 2.43
N LYS A 99 14.49 -11.65 2.76
CA LYS A 99 13.33 -11.97 1.92
C LYS A 99 12.34 -10.82 1.93
N MET A 100 11.84 -10.46 0.74
CA MET A 100 10.87 -9.38 0.54
C MET A 100 9.62 -9.87 -0.18
N ALA A 101 8.46 -9.33 0.20
CA ALA A 101 7.19 -9.54 -0.48
C ALA A 101 6.39 -8.24 -0.60
N ILE A 102 5.47 -8.20 -1.57
CA ILE A 102 4.44 -7.15 -1.68
C ILE A 102 3.10 -7.69 -1.21
N ALA A 103 2.35 -6.84 -0.48
CA ALA A 103 0.99 -7.09 -0.01
C ALA A 103 0.12 -5.85 -0.24
N SER A 104 -0.44 -5.69 -1.44
CA SER A 104 -1.23 -4.51 -1.85
C SER A 104 -2.71 -4.80 -1.98
N GLY A 105 -3.56 -3.82 -1.63
CA GLY A 105 -5.00 -3.84 -1.92
C GLY A 105 -5.33 -3.82 -3.41
N SER A 106 -4.39 -3.40 -4.25
CA SER A 106 -4.49 -3.40 -5.72
C SER A 106 -4.50 -4.82 -6.30
N SER A 107 -4.95 -4.97 -7.55
CA SER A 107 -4.88 -6.27 -8.23
C SER A 107 -3.42 -6.67 -8.49
N LYS A 108 -3.17 -7.97 -8.55
CA LYS A 108 -1.81 -8.48 -8.82
C LYS A 108 -1.27 -8.01 -10.17
N GLU A 109 -2.14 -7.83 -11.15
CA GLU A 109 -1.81 -7.27 -12.47
C GLU A 109 -1.33 -5.82 -12.35
N THR A 110 -2.02 -5.00 -11.54
CA THR A 110 -1.63 -3.61 -11.24
C THR A 110 -0.29 -3.57 -10.51
N VAL A 111 -0.11 -4.42 -9.49
CA VAL A 111 1.15 -4.53 -8.74
C VAL A 111 2.31 -4.84 -9.69
N LEU A 112 2.17 -5.85 -10.54
CA LEU A 112 3.21 -6.23 -11.51
C LEU A 112 3.51 -5.09 -12.50
N HIS A 113 2.47 -4.41 -12.99
CA HIS A 113 2.64 -3.29 -13.91
C HIS A 113 3.47 -2.18 -13.26
N HIS A 114 3.08 -1.71 -12.08
CA HIS A 114 3.77 -0.63 -11.37
C HIS A 114 5.21 -1.00 -11.00
N LEU A 115 5.45 -2.22 -10.51
CA LEU A 115 6.81 -2.68 -10.18
C LEU A 115 7.70 -2.78 -11.41
N ASN A 116 7.15 -3.16 -12.58
CA ASN A 116 7.90 -3.20 -13.84
C ASN A 116 8.28 -1.80 -14.33
N GLU A 117 7.40 -0.81 -14.19
CA GLU A 117 7.68 0.59 -14.58
C GLU A 117 8.92 1.16 -13.86
N VAL A 118 9.09 0.80 -12.58
CA VAL A 118 10.26 1.22 -11.79
C VAL A 118 11.39 0.20 -11.72
N GLY A 119 11.25 -0.94 -12.44
CA GLY A 119 12.27 -2.01 -12.46
C GLY A 119 12.41 -2.79 -11.15
N ALA A 120 11.37 -2.76 -10.27
CA ALA A 120 11.46 -3.30 -8.90
C ALA A 120 11.07 -4.77 -8.76
N THR A 121 10.50 -5.41 -9.76
CA THR A 121 9.94 -6.77 -9.67
C THR A 121 10.96 -7.79 -9.14
N HIS A 122 12.21 -7.63 -9.49
CA HIS A 122 13.30 -8.56 -9.14
C HIS A 122 13.71 -8.57 -7.66
N TYR A 123 13.20 -7.63 -6.84
CA TYR A 123 13.46 -7.61 -5.39
C TYR A 123 12.56 -8.58 -4.62
N PHE A 124 11.39 -8.91 -5.15
CA PHE A 124 10.33 -9.56 -4.41
C PHE A 124 10.21 -11.05 -4.73
N SER A 125 10.21 -11.87 -3.67
CA SER A 125 10.01 -13.33 -3.77
C SER A 125 8.51 -13.69 -3.92
N ALA A 126 7.59 -12.81 -3.49
CA ALA A 126 6.16 -13.01 -3.60
C ALA A 126 5.40 -11.70 -3.76
N LEU A 127 4.29 -11.76 -4.49
CA LEU A 127 3.36 -10.66 -4.71
C LEU A 127 1.94 -11.12 -4.37
N VAL A 128 1.25 -10.41 -3.46
CA VAL A 128 -0.13 -10.66 -3.07
C VAL A 128 -0.96 -9.43 -3.39
N GLY A 129 -2.00 -9.61 -4.20
CA GLY A 129 -2.98 -8.59 -4.54
C GLY A 129 -4.29 -8.74 -3.79
N GLY A 130 -5.13 -7.71 -3.79
CA GLY A 130 -6.40 -7.71 -3.07
C GLY A 130 -7.39 -8.81 -3.50
N LYS A 131 -7.27 -9.34 -4.72
CA LYS A 131 -8.09 -10.47 -5.21
C LYS A 131 -7.60 -11.84 -4.74
N ASP A 132 -6.40 -11.92 -4.17
CA ASP A 132 -5.80 -13.17 -3.70
C ASP A 132 -6.30 -13.56 -2.29
N ILE A 133 -7.04 -12.70 -1.62
CA ILE A 133 -7.50 -12.85 -0.24
C ILE A 133 -9.02 -12.70 -0.15
N LYS A 134 -9.60 -13.19 0.96
CA LYS A 134 -11.02 -13.08 1.21
C LYS A 134 -11.39 -11.77 1.89
N ASN A 135 -10.63 -11.37 2.89
CA ASN A 135 -10.88 -10.18 3.68
C ASN A 135 -9.73 -9.18 3.48
N GLY A 136 -10.05 -7.98 2.97
CA GLY A 136 -9.08 -6.89 2.80
C GLY A 136 -8.71 -6.23 4.14
N LYS A 137 -7.67 -5.38 4.13
CA LYS A 137 -7.30 -4.55 5.28
C LYS A 137 -8.54 -3.83 5.85
N PRO A 138 -8.76 -3.81 7.16
CA PRO A 138 -7.84 -4.13 8.25
C PRO A 138 -7.84 -5.59 8.72
N ALA A 139 -8.29 -6.57 7.91
CA ALA A 139 -8.07 -7.97 8.19
C ALA A 139 -6.61 -8.37 7.88
N PRO A 140 -6.03 -9.33 8.63
CA PRO A 140 -4.60 -9.67 8.50
C PRO A 140 -4.30 -10.56 7.29
N ASP A 141 -5.30 -11.00 6.55
CA ASP A 141 -5.22 -12.06 5.53
C ASP A 141 -4.11 -11.82 4.51
N ILE A 142 -3.95 -10.58 4.05
CA ILE A 142 -3.00 -10.25 2.99
C ILE A 142 -1.55 -10.39 3.47
N PHE A 143 -1.26 -9.95 4.68
CA PHE A 143 0.08 -10.04 5.26
C PHE A 143 0.41 -11.46 5.66
N LEU A 144 -0.53 -12.20 6.26
CA LEU A 144 -0.35 -13.62 6.58
C LEU A 144 -0.09 -14.45 5.32
N LYS A 145 -0.80 -14.16 4.23
CA LYS A 145 -0.56 -14.82 2.95
C LYS A 145 0.81 -14.49 2.37
N ALA A 146 1.23 -13.22 2.41
CA ALA A 146 2.54 -12.81 1.95
C ALA A 146 3.67 -13.51 2.73
N ALA A 147 3.58 -13.55 4.06
CA ALA A 147 4.54 -14.25 4.90
C ALA A 147 4.62 -15.74 4.57
N SER A 148 3.47 -16.40 4.40
CA SER A 148 3.41 -17.82 4.01
C SER A 148 4.09 -18.09 2.66
N LEU A 149 3.94 -17.21 1.68
CA LEU A 149 4.55 -17.39 0.34
C LEU A 149 6.07 -17.24 0.32
N ILE A 150 6.63 -16.57 1.31
CA ILE A 150 8.09 -16.41 1.46
C ILE A 150 8.66 -17.30 2.58
N ASP A 151 7.88 -18.23 3.11
CA ASP A 151 8.26 -19.13 4.22
C ASP A 151 8.81 -18.34 5.43
N ALA A 152 8.07 -17.32 5.88
CA ALA A 152 8.43 -16.49 7.03
C ALA A 152 7.42 -16.65 8.17
N ASP A 153 7.91 -16.68 9.42
CA ASP A 153 7.05 -16.59 10.60
C ASP A 153 6.55 -15.13 10.75
N PRO A 154 5.24 -14.89 10.89
CA PRO A 154 4.71 -13.53 11.07
C PRO A 154 5.41 -12.70 12.14
N LYS A 155 5.76 -13.28 13.28
CA LYS A 155 6.47 -12.57 14.37
C LYS A 155 7.87 -12.06 13.99
N ASP A 156 8.47 -12.66 12.95
CA ASP A 156 9.77 -12.29 12.40
C ASP A 156 9.64 -11.41 11.16
N CYS A 157 8.42 -10.97 10.79
CA CYS A 157 8.17 -10.08 9.68
C CYS A 157 8.04 -8.62 10.12
N PHE A 158 8.63 -7.72 9.34
CA PHE A 158 8.33 -6.30 9.37
C PHE A 158 7.38 -5.96 8.23
N VAL A 159 6.39 -5.11 8.50
CA VAL A 159 5.45 -4.57 7.51
C VAL A 159 5.68 -3.08 7.37
N PHE A 160 5.86 -2.59 6.15
CA PHE A 160 5.85 -1.16 5.83
C PHE A 160 4.48 -0.76 5.32
N GLU A 161 3.92 0.32 5.87
CA GLU A 161 2.57 0.79 5.59
C GLU A 161 2.42 2.30 5.79
N ASP A 162 1.56 2.93 4.96
CA ASP A 162 1.21 4.35 5.04
C ASP A 162 -0.21 4.59 5.55
N SER A 163 -1.02 3.54 5.72
CA SER A 163 -2.44 3.62 6.04
C SER A 163 -2.79 3.06 7.43
N PRO A 164 -3.76 3.67 8.13
CA PRO A 164 -4.28 3.12 9.40
C PRO A 164 -4.80 1.68 9.26
N GLN A 165 -5.50 1.37 8.16
CA GLN A 165 -6.03 0.04 7.88
C GLN A 165 -4.92 -1.00 7.72
N GLY A 166 -3.84 -0.62 7.08
CA GLY A 166 -2.71 -1.50 6.89
C GLY A 166 -1.91 -1.75 8.17
N ILE A 167 -1.67 -0.70 8.98
CA ILE A 167 -1.06 -0.87 10.31
C ILE A 167 -1.89 -1.81 11.18
N MET A 168 -3.23 -1.63 11.22
CA MET A 168 -4.11 -2.56 11.94
C MET A 168 -4.02 -4.00 11.41
N ALA A 169 -3.93 -4.18 10.10
CA ALA A 169 -3.82 -5.50 9.49
C ALA A 169 -2.50 -6.19 9.84
N GLY A 170 -1.38 -5.47 9.76
CA GLY A 170 -0.06 -5.98 10.14
C GLY A 170 0.01 -6.32 11.64
N PHE A 171 -0.52 -5.45 12.50
CA PHE A 171 -0.61 -5.68 13.94
C PHE A 171 -1.43 -6.94 14.27
N LYS A 172 -2.62 -7.09 13.64
CA LYS A 172 -3.44 -8.30 13.81
C LYS A 172 -2.78 -9.57 13.26
N ALA A 173 -1.89 -9.44 12.28
CA ALA A 173 -1.08 -10.54 11.80
C ALA A 173 0.04 -10.95 12.76
N GLY A 174 0.26 -10.18 13.83
CA GLY A 174 1.37 -10.41 14.80
C GLY A 174 2.73 -9.98 14.27
N MET A 175 2.75 -9.04 13.29
CA MET A 175 3.96 -8.52 12.66
C MET A 175 4.40 -7.19 13.29
N LYS A 176 5.64 -6.80 13.04
CA LYS A 176 6.21 -5.51 13.46
C LYS A 176 5.90 -4.47 12.40
N CYS A 177 4.97 -3.54 12.67
CA CYS A 177 4.54 -2.54 11.72
C CYS A 177 5.45 -1.31 11.76
N ILE A 178 5.98 -0.89 10.62
CA ILE A 178 6.69 0.37 10.44
C ILE A 178 5.77 1.29 9.63
N GLY A 179 5.27 2.34 10.28
CA GLY A 179 4.45 3.35 9.66
C GLY A 179 5.30 4.34 8.89
N VAL A 180 4.90 4.63 7.65
CA VAL A 180 5.49 5.70 6.82
C VAL A 180 4.33 6.53 6.26
N PRO A 181 3.68 7.36 7.10
CA PRO A 181 2.47 8.08 6.72
C PRO A 181 2.73 9.04 5.55
N ASP A 182 1.95 8.92 4.47
CA ASP A 182 2.00 9.81 3.30
C ASP A 182 0.88 10.86 3.36
N ILE A 183 -0.30 10.54 2.82
CA ILE A 183 -1.44 11.46 2.81
C ILE A 183 -2.37 11.24 4.01
N ALA A 184 -2.42 10.04 4.57
CA ALA A 184 -3.14 9.74 5.80
C ALA A 184 -2.33 10.15 7.04
N LYS A 185 -3.04 10.57 8.10
CA LYS A 185 -2.44 10.83 9.42
C LYS A 185 -2.79 9.70 10.36
N PHE A 186 -1.82 9.26 11.15
CA PHE A 186 -2.06 8.26 12.17
C PHE A 186 -2.56 8.89 13.47
N SER A 187 -3.62 8.30 14.03
CA SER A 187 -4.09 8.64 15.37
C SER A 187 -3.16 8.02 16.43
N ASP A 188 -3.23 8.54 17.66
CA ASP A 188 -2.45 7.98 18.78
C ASP A 188 -2.73 6.49 19.01
N GLU A 189 -3.95 6.03 18.69
CA GLU A 189 -4.34 4.63 18.77
C GLU A 189 -3.60 3.77 17.73
N ILE A 190 -3.46 4.26 16.50
CA ILE A 190 -2.69 3.58 15.44
C ILE A 190 -1.20 3.57 15.78
N LYS A 191 -0.66 4.68 16.28
CA LYS A 191 0.75 4.77 16.69
C LYS A 191 1.14 3.76 17.78
N GLN A 192 0.20 3.38 18.65
CA GLN A 192 0.45 2.31 19.65
C GLN A 192 0.58 0.91 19.05
N MET A 193 0.16 0.71 17.81
CA MET A 193 0.27 -0.56 17.08
C MET A 193 1.57 -0.67 16.27
N GLU A 194 2.31 0.43 16.15
CA GLU A 194 3.55 0.48 15.38
C GLU A 194 4.77 0.04 16.19
N TYR A 195 5.71 -0.56 15.49
CA TYR A 195 7.07 -0.76 15.96
C TYR A 195 7.90 0.53 15.86
N ALA A 196 7.68 1.28 14.78
CA ALA A 196 8.27 2.59 14.52
C ALA A 196 7.44 3.39 13.52
N GLU A 197 7.46 4.74 13.60
CA GLU A 197 6.98 5.66 12.58
C GLU A 197 8.19 6.36 11.96
N LEU A 198 8.28 6.38 10.63
CA LEU A 198 9.40 6.96 9.88
C LEU A 198 8.90 8.01 8.89
N GLU A 199 9.74 8.99 8.59
CA GLU A 199 9.47 10.01 7.56
C GLU A 199 9.84 9.55 6.14
N SER A 200 10.66 8.50 6.03
CA SER A 200 11.11 7.91 4.76
C SER A 200 11.65 6.51 4.98
N LEU A 201 11.58 5.69 3.92
CA LEU A 201 11.93 4.27 4.00
C LEU A 201 13.40 4.00 4.29
N ASP A 202 14.31 4.86 3.83
CA ASP A 202 15.76 4.74 4.10
C ASP A 202 16.12 4.81 5.58
N GLN A 203 15.31 5.46 6.42
CA GLN A 203 15.52 5.49 7.87
C GLN A 203 15.46 4.11 8.51
N ALA A 204 14.76 3.15 7.88
CA ALA A 204 14.73 1.77 8.36
C ALA A 204 16.08 1.05 8.24
N ILE A 205 16.99 1.53 7.40
CA ILE A 205 18.34 0.96 7.26
C ILE A 205 19.08 0.98 8.59
N GLU A 206 18.98 2.07 9.36
CA GLU A 206 19.60 2.15 10.69
C GLU A 206 19.00 1.13 11.68
N ILE A 207 17.69 0.93 11.62
CA ILE A 207 17.00 -0.06 12.45
C ILE A 207 17.47 -1.48 12.10
N PHE A 208 17.52 -1.79 10.80
CA PHE A 208 17.85 -3.14 10.34
C PHE A 208 19.34 -3.46 10.48
N THR A 209 20.23 -2.49 10.34
CA THR A 209 21.65 -2.68 10.61
C THR A 209 21.87 -3.20 12.04
N LYS A 210 21.21 -2.60 13.03
CA LYS A 210 21.30 -3.02 14.45
C LYS A 210 20.69 -4.41 14.73
N LEU A 211 19.88 -4.95 13.81
CA LEU A 211 19.28 -6.28 13.93
C LEU A 211 20.07 -7.37 13.20
N ILE A 212 20.97 -6.97 12.30
CA ILE A 212 21.81 -7.89 11.51
C ILE A 212 23.17 -8.11 12.20
N ASP A 213 23.69 -7.08 12.92
CA ASP A 213 24.90 -7.15 13.74
C ASP A 213 24.67 -8.01 15.00
#